data_ec7149903a129301bd036b000058a5c9
#
_entry.id   ec7149903a129301bd036b000058a5c9
#
_cell.length_a   1.000
_cell.length_b   1.000
_cell.length_c   1.000
_cell.angle_alpha   90.00
_cell.angle_beta   90.00
_cell.angle_gamma   90.00
#
_symmetry.space_group_name_H-M   'P 1'
#
loop_
_entity.id
_entity.type
_entity.pdbx_description
1 polymer ?
#
loop_
_entity_poly.entity_id
_entity_poly.type
_entity_poly.pdbx_seq_one_letter_code
_entity_poly.pdbx_strand_id
1 'polypeptide(L)'
;MSFPPRHILVLFGAPSPEHEVSILTGLQVGHALLEHHTHVSLGYVDKSGQLWTGDPLWNIHSYTKKILPKGCIRARLRKDATKGGILVQERAKKGLFGASDLXIALDVAVLAFXGGDGEGGSWQGYLESLAIPFVGSGSMSASLAQDKSKARAIAMAYATPESFSVAKGVTLSEKEWITAPELCEEKIVALGKDVILKPARLGSSIGVERVTTTSNQLKEAVERGFQYDDRLVFEERLSPMIEINCSVRKRADGSYEASACEQPIASDGALSFEDKYMNQDGGATGAKFGTSSGSKQGSFGQKGLSAGAKYSHEQGKLGTSNDIDGSGMASLKRLLPAPIEQAWTQRIQEAAVTLAEAFDTSGVVRFDFILKTTKEGMLKELYFNECNTIPGSLSFYLWQESGVSFPELLDDAMVVAKQEMGARIGRQKPFESNLLKQYSGS
;
A
#
# COMPACT_ATOMS: atom_id res chain seq x y z
N MET A 1 -3.90 34.94 20.05
CA MET A 1 -3.97 33.57 20.60
C MET A 1 -3.25 32.63 19.64
N SER A 2 -2.16 32.00 20.10
CA SER A 2 -1.47 31.00 19.27
C SER A 2 -2.32 29.74 19.27
N PHE A 3 -2.67 29.25 18.10
CA PHE A 3 -3.33 27.95 17.98
C PHE A 3 -2.36 26.85 18.46
N PRO A 4 -2.86 25.85 19.20
CA PRO A 4 -1.97 24.73 19.55
C PRO A 4 -1.42 24.08 18.28
N PRO A 5 -0.19 23.58 18.32
CA PRO A 5 0.39 22.92 17.16
C PRO A 5 -0.46 21.72 16.75
N ARG A 6 -0.68 21.61 15.44
CA ARG A 6 -1.42 20.46 14.87
C ARG A 6 -0.47 19.28 14.69
N HIS A 7 -1.03 18.09 14.80
CA HIS A 7 -0.27 16.85 14.73
C HIS A 7 -0.36 16.18 13.37
N ILE A 8 0.73 15.58 12.96
CA ILE A 8 0.77 14.62 11.85
C ILE A 8 0.49 13.25 12.45
N LEU A 9 -0.45 12.50 11.85
CA LEU A 9 -0.80 11.16 12.30
C LEU A 9 -0.37 10.14 11.25
N VAL A 10 0.53 9.23 11.58
CA VAL A 10 0.91 8.13 10.69
C VAL A 10 -0.01 6.94 10.98
N LEU A 11 -0.81 6.53 9.99
CA LEU A 11 -1.77 5.41 10.13
C LEU A 11 -1.24 4.16 9.43
N PHE A 12 -1.19 3.04 10.16
CA PHE A 12 -0.65 1.78 9.66
C PHE A 12 -1.22 0.57 10.40
N GLY A 13 -0.93 -0.64 9.90
CA GLY A 13 -1.45 -1.90 10.41
C GLY A 13 -2.69 -2.33 9.64
N ALA A 14 -3.82 -2.46 10.31
CA ALA A 14 -5.13 -2.90 9.82
C ALA A 14 -5.18 -4.41 9.50
N PRO A 15 -6.38 -5.02 9.52
CA PRO A 15 -6.52 -6.42 9.14
C PRO A 15 -6.14 -6.65 7.68
N SER A 16 -5.02 -7.33 7.45
CA SER A 16 -4.49 -7.58 6.11
C SER A 16 -3.42 -8.68 6.20
N PRO A 17 -3.25 -9.50 5.15
CA PRO A 17 -2.09 -10.38 5.08
C PRO A 17 -0.75 -9.62 5.09
N GLU A 18 -0.76 -8.35 4.70
CA GLU A 18 0.42 -7.47 4.64
C GLU A 18 0.57 -6.61 5.90
N HIS A 19 -0.09 -6.98 6.99
CA HIS A 19 -0.10 -6.25 8.27
C HIS A 19 1.30 -5.88 8.77
N GLU A 20 2.24 -6.82 8.70
CA GLU A 20 3.60 -6.61 9.21
C GLU A 20 4.42 -5.68 8.31
N VAL A 21 4.20 -5.74 6.99
CA VAL A 21 4.79 -4.79 6.03
C VAL A 21 4.30 -3.36 6.34
N SER A 22 3.03 -3.23 6.67
CA SER A 22 2.43 -1.95 7.07
C SER A 22 3.10 -1.39 8.33
N ILE A 23 3.40 -2.24 9.32
CA ILE A 23 4.10 -1.81 10.55
C ILE A 23 5.49 -1.26 10.22
N LEU A 24 6.26 -1.97 9.39
CA LEU A 24 7.60 -1.52 8.98
C LEU A 24 7.52 -0.18 8.25
N THR A 25 6.62 -0.06 7.27
CA THR A 25 6.42 1.18 6.52
C THR A 25 6.00 2.33 7.45
N GLY A 26 5.08 2.07 8.39
CA GLY A 26 4.60 3.09 9.33
C GLY A 26 5.70 3.62 10.23
N LEU A 27 6.59 2.74 10.72
CA LEU A 27 7.74 3.14 11.53
C LEU A 27 8.75 3.95 10.71
N GLN A 28 9.04 3.52 9.47
CA GLN A 28 9.93 4.26 8.56
C GLN A 28 9.39 5.67 8.29
N VAL A 29 8.10 5.78 7.95
CA VAL A 29 7.43 7.07 7.73
C VAL A 29 7.50 7.94 8.99
N GLY A 30 7.18 7.36 10.13
CA GLY A 30 7.21 8.09 11.41
C GLY A 30 8.59 8.66 11.72
N HIS A 31 9.64 7.85 11.56
CA HIS A 31 11.02 8.31 11.81
C HIS A 31 11.45 9.38 10.80
N ALA A 32 11.13 9.21 9.53
CA ALA A 32 11.44 10.23 8.51
C ALA A 32 10.76 11.57 8.82
N LEU A 33 9.50 11.55 9.26
CA LEU A 33 8.78 12.77 9.63
C LEU A 33 9.41 13.47 10.84
N LEU A 34 9.98 12.73 11.79
CA LEU A 34 10.63 13.33 12.97
C LEU A 34 11.88 14.14 12.61
N GLU A 35 12.46 13.96 11.42
CA GLU A 35 13.60 14.78 10.98
C GLU A 35 13.19 16.24 10.76
N HIS A 36 11.94 16.50 10.32
CA HIS A 36 11.44 17.84 10.01
C HIS A 36 10.32 18.33 10.94
N HIS A 37 9.68 17.43 11.70
CA HIS A 37 8.46 17.73 12.48
C HIS A 37 8.57 17.24 13.92
N THR A 38 8.04 18.02 14.86
CA THR A 38 8.08 17.70 16.30
C THR A 38 6.76 17.09 16.81
N HIS A 39 5.67 17.25 16.05
CA HIS A 39 4.33 16.80 16.48
C HIS A 39 3.84 15.66 15.58
N VAL A 40 4.48 14.48 15.72
CA VAL A 40 4.14 13.26 14.99
C VAL A 40 3.58 12.24 15.98
N SER A 41 2.46 11.65 15.65
CA SER A 41 1.83 10.56 16.42
C SER A 41 1.68 9.33 15.54
N LEU A 42 1.94 8.16 16.11
CA LEU A 42 1.67 6.88 15.46
C LEU A 42 0.25 6.42 15.79
N GLY A 43 -0.49 6.01 14.76
CA GLY A 43 -1.82 5.43 14.85
C GLY A 43 -1.81 4.01 14.31
N TYR A 44 -1.65 3.05 15.19
CA TYR A 44 -1.60 1.63 14.84
C TYR A 44 -3.02 1.04 14.88
N VAL A 45 -3.44 0.46 13.77
CA VAL A 45 -4.70 -0.29 13.68
C VAL A 45 -4.35 -1.77 13.82
N ASP A 46 -4.85 -2.41 14.87
CA ASP A 46 -4.54 -3.82 15.11
C ASP A 46 -5.36 -4.76 14.19
N LYS A 47 -5.10 -6.07 14.28
CA LYS A 47 -5.77 -7.09 13.45
C LYS A 47 -7.27 -7.21 13.75
N SER A 48 -7.78 -6.57 14.82
CA SER A 48 -9.22 -6.49 15.10
C SER A 48 -9.86 -5.19 14.58
N GLY A 49 -9.05 -4.28 14.01
CA GLY A 49 -9.52 -2.99 13.53
C GLY A 49 -9.52 -1.87 14.59
N GLN A 50 -9.00 -2.13 15.78
CA GLN A 50 -8.93 -1.13 16.84
C GLN A 50 -7.73 -0.20 16.64
N LEU A 51 -7.97 1.11 16.66
CA LEU A 51 -6.92 2.13 16.56
C LEU A 51 -6.27 2.37 17.94
N TRP A 52 -4.96 2.35 17.96
CA TRP A 52 -4.12 2.57 19.14
C TRP A 52 -3.13 3.69 18.87
N THR A 53 -2.70 4.38 19.93
CA THR A 53 -1.66 5.42 19.86
C THR A 53 -0.84 5.35 21.15
N GLY A 54 0.26 6.11 21.23
CA GLY A 54 1.11 6.18 22.43
C GLY A 54 2.57 5.85 22.15
N ASP A 55 3.44 6.27 23.06
CA ASP A 55 4.90 6.17 22.91
C ASP A 55 5.43 4.75 22.66
N PRO A 56 4.85 3.68 23.26
CA PRO A 56 5.39 2.35 22.99
C PRO A 56 5.31 1.91 21.53
N LEU A 57 4.43 2.53 20.72
CA LEU A 57 4.29 2.19 19.31
C LEU A 57 5.53 2.53 18.46
N TRP A 58 6.42 3.38 18.95
CA TRP A 58 7.68 3.69 18.27
C TRP A 58 8.69 2.55 18.31
N ASN A 59 8.46 1.54 19.14
CA ASN A 59 9.36 0.41 19.32
C ASN A 59 8.82 -0.80 18.54
N ILE A 60 9.58 -1.30 17.56
CA ILE A 60 9.19 -2.46 16.75
C ILE A 60 8.83 -3.69 17.59
N HIS A 61 9.46 -3.87 18.74
CA HIS A 61 9.17 -5.00 19.63
C HIS A 61 7.77 -4.94 20.27
N SER A 62 7.07 -3.80 20.20
CA SER A 62 5.69 -3.70 20.67
C SER A 62 4.73 -4.56 19.85
N TYR A 63 5.09 -4.85 18.61
CA TYR A 63 4.22 -5.57 17.67
C TYR A 63 4.48 -7.10 17.64
N THR A 64 5.53 -7.56 18.31
CA THR A 64 5.87 -9.01 18.34
C THR A 64 5.07 -9.79 19.38
N LYS A 65 4.30 -9.09 20.23
CA LYS A 65 3.52 -9.69 21.33
C LYS A 65 2.02 -9.66 21.01
N LYS A 66 1.30 -10.63 21.55
CA LYS A 66 -0.17 -10.71 21.38
C LYS A 66 -0.91 -9.51 22.02
N ILE A 67 -0.32 -8.91 23.06
CA ILE A 67 -0.90 -7.78 23.79
C ILE A 67 0.07 -6.61 23.71
N LEU A 68 -0.46 -5.46 23.31
CA LEU A 68 0.35 -4.23 23.23
C LEU A 68 0.86 -3.84 24.62
N PRO A 69 2.06 -3.24 24.69
CA PRO A 69 2.62 -2.80 25.98
C PRO A 69 1.76 -1.77 26.69
N LYS A 70 1.92 -1.69 28.01
CA LYS A 70 1.31 -0.63 28.84
C LYS A 70 1.79 0.74 28.30
N GLY A 71 0.86 1.67 28.16
CA GLY A 71 1.12 3.00 27.59
C GLY A 71 0.55 3.15 26.18
N CYS A 72 0.15 2.05 25.54
CA CYS A 72 -0.67 2.14 24.34
C CYS A 72 -2.10 2.53 24.75
N ILE A 73 -2.66 3.48 24.05
CA ILE A 73 -3.95 4.13 24.39
C ILE A 73 -4.92 3.90 23.24
N ARG A 74 -6.11 3.41 23.54
CA ARG A 74 -7.18 3.30 22.55
C ARG A 74 -7.52 4.69 22.00
N ALA A 75 -7.80 4.74 20.71
CA ALA A 75 -8.09 6.01 20.05
C ALA A 75 -9.18 5.84 18.98
N ARG A 76 -9.72 6.97 18.57
CA ARG A 76 -10.66 7.05 17.45
C ARG A 76 -10.50 8.39 16.74
N LEU A 77 -10.91 8.45 15.50
CA LEU A 77 -10.92 9.69 14.73
C LEU A 77 -12.32 10.28 14.77
N ARG A 78 -12.40 11.61 14.77
CA ARG A 78 -13.67 12.33 14.78
C ARG A 78 -13.53 13.64 14.02
N LYS A 79 -14.63 14.10 13.44
CA LYS A 79 -14.73 15.44 12.87
C LYS A 79 -15.18 16.40 13.96
N ASP A 80 -14.54 17.55 14.03
CA ASP A 80 -14.93 18.64 14.93
C ASP A 80 -15.29 19.85 14.08
N ALA A 81 -16.39 20.51 14.43
CA ALA A 81 -16.91 21.64 13.63
C ALA A 81 -15.94 22.83 13.55
N THR A 82 -15.10 23.01 14.57
CA THR A 82 -14.18 24.15 14.65
C THR A 82 -12.73 23.79 14.39
N LYS A 83 -12.33 22.54 14.69
CA LYS A 83 -10.94 22.09 14.64
C LYS A 83 -10.63 21.22 13.42
N GLY A 84 -11.67 20.78 12.69
CA GLY A 84 -11.50 19.82 11.61
C GLY A 84 -11.34 18.41 12.15
N GLY A 85 -10.41 17.64 11.59
CA GLY A 85 -10.15 16.27 12.05
C GLY A 85 -9.44 16.23 13.39
N ILE A 86 -9.89 15.37 14.27
CA ILE A 86 -9.25 15.18 15.58
C ILE A 86 -9.01 13.71 15.89
N LEU A 87 -7.89 13.43 16.53
CA LEU A 87 -7.58 12.15 17.16
C LEU A 87 -8.03 12.24 18.61
N VAL A 88 -8.88 11.32 19.01
CA VAL A 88 -9.40 11.25 20.38
C VAL A 88 -8.74 10.06 21.09
N GLN A 89 -7.94 10.35 22.10
CA GLN A 89 -7.31 9.33 22.96
C GLN A 89 -8.21 9.05 24.16
N GLU A 90 -8.59 7.80 24.36
CA GLU A 90 -9.47 7.38 25.45
C GLU A 90 -8.68 7.29 26.75
N ARG A 91 -9.00 8.13 27.72
CA ARG A 91 -8.34 8.08 29.03
C ARG A 91 -9.11 7.19 30.00
N ALA A 92 -8.38 6.37 30.73
CA ALA A 92 -8.97 5.51 31.75
C ALA A 92 -9.72 6.36 32.79
N LYS A 93 -10.97 6.04 33.03
CA LYS A 93 -11.78 6.68 34.08
C LYS A 93 -11.24 6.30 35.47
N LYS A 94 -10.72 7.29 36.20
CA LYS A 94 -10.26 7.11 37.57
C LYS A 94 -11.20 7.90 38.51
N GLY A 95 -11.99 7.19 39.29
CA GLY A 95 -12.88 7.81 40.30
C GLY A 95 -14.15 8.45 39.71
N LEU A 96 -14.88 9.15 40.58
CA LEU A 96 -16.19 9.74 40.28
C LEU A 96 -16.13 10.84 39.20
N PHE A 97 -14.98 11.48 39.03
CA PHE A 97 -14.74 12.59 38.09
C PHE A 97 -13.73 12.20 37.00
N GLY A 98 -13.90 11.03 36.40
CA GLY A 98 -12.96 10.47 35.44
C GLY A 98 -12.34 11.46 34.44
N ALA A 99 -11.09 11.23 34.08
CA ALA A 99 -10.37 12.07 33.10
C ALA A 99 -11.10 12.11 31.74
N SER A 100 -11.26 13.32 31.21
CA SER A 100 -11.83 13.47 29.87
C SER A 100 -10.84 12.98 28.79
N ASP A 101 -11.37 12.46 27.71
CA ASP A 101 -10.57 12.09 26.52
C ASP A 101 -9.73 13.26 26.04
N LEU A 102 -8.57 12.97 25.51
CA LEU A 102 -7.69 13.98 24.95
C LEU A 102 -7.94 14.12 23.44
N UNK A 103 -8.20 15.12 22.65
CA UNK A 103 -8.38 15.39 21.51
C UNK A 103 -7.27 15.97 20.98
N ILE A 104 -6.76 15.65 20.14
CA ILE A 104 -5.59 16.18 19.44
C ILE A 104 -6.02 16.62 18.05
N ALA A 105 -5.86 17.91 17.71
CA ALA A 105 -6.18 18.43 16.37
C ALA A 105 -5.15 17.90 15.36
N LEU A 106 -5.64 17.35 14.25
CA LEU A 106 -4.80 16.81 13.19
C LEU A 106 -4.61 17.84 12.07
N ASP A 107 -3.41 17.96 11.56
CA ASP A 107 -3.08 18.72 10.35
C ASP A 107 -3.26 17.82 9.12
N VAL A 108 -2.71 16.62 9.18
CA VAL A 108 -2.73 15.66 8.06
C VAL A 108 -2.47 14.25 8.62
N ALA A 109 -3.01 13.25 7.95
CA ALA A 109 -2.64 11.85 8.18
C ALA A 109 -1.71 11.39 7.04
N VAL A 110 -0.76 10.50 7.36
CA VAL A 110 0.07 9.83 6.35
C VAL A 110 -0.29 8.35 6.39
N LEU A 111 -0.75 7.81 5.26
CA LEU A 111 -1.18 6.42 5.17
C LEU A 111 0.03 5.53 4.86
N ALA A 112 0.25 4.52 5.68
CA ALA A 112 1.31 3.53 5.53
C ALA A 112 0.73 2.11 5.65
N PHE A 113 -0.50 1.99 5.19
CA PHE A 113 -1.19 0.71 5.15
C PHE A 113 -0.68 -0.12 3.97
N UNK A 114 -0.79 -1.31 3.95
CA UNK A 114 -0.48 -2.20 2.96
C UNK A 114 -1.54 -3.17 2.88
N GLY A 115 -2.19 -3.32 1.78
CA GLY A 115 -3.25 -4.29 1.53
C GLY A 115 -4.56 -4.07 2.27
N GLY A 116 -5.56 -4.86 1.91
CA GLY A 116 -6.84 -4.88 2.61
C GLY A 116 -7.56 -3.53 2.63
N ASP A 117 -8.34 -3.29 3.68
CA ASP A 117 -9.12 -2.05 3.85
C ASP A 117 -8.23 -0.81 3.99
N GLY A 118 -6.99 -0.99 4.40
CA GLY A 118 -6.05 0.12 4.57
C GLY A 118 -5.64 0.74 3.25
N GLU A 119 -5.43 -0.08 2.22
CA GLU A 119 -5.03 0.36 0.89
C GLU A 119 -6.21 0.43 -0.09
N GLY A 120 -7.24 -0.37 0.11
CA GLY A 120 -8.34 -0.59 -0.82
C GLY A 120 -9.46 0.46 -0.82
N GLY A 121 -9.26 1.63 -0.19
CA GLY A 121 -10.23 2.72 -0.25
C GLY A 121 -11.08 2.93 1.00
N SER A 122 -11.19 1.94 1.89
CA SER A 122 -12.06 2.04 3.08
C SER A 122 -11.56 3.10 4.06
N TRP A 123 -10.27 3.07 4.41
CA TRP A 123 -9.66 4.06 5.29
C TRP A 123 -9.64 5.45 4.65
N GLN A 124 -9.38 5.51 3.34
CA GLN A 124 -9.41 6.76 2.59
C GLN A 124 -10.81 7.41 2.65
N GLY A 125 -11.87 6.62 2.38
CA GLY A 125 -13.26 7.08 2.48
C GLY A 125 -13.65 7.53 3.89
N TYR A 126 -13.15 6.83 4.91
CA TYR A 126 -13.36 7.22 6.30
C TYR A 126 -12.74 8.59 6.58
N LEU A 127 -11.48 8.80 6.19
CA LEU A 127 -10.80 10.08 6.38
C LEU A 127 -11.46 11.22 5.57
N GLU A 128 -11.89 10.92 4.35
CA GLU A 128 -12.67 11.86 3.50
C GLU A 128 -13.94 12.32 4.19
N SER A 129 -14.68 11.39 4.80
CA SER A 129 -15.94 11.70 5.52
C SER A 129 -15.70 12.58 6.74
N LEU A 130 -14.54 12.44 7.38
CA LEU A 130 -14.13 13.24 8.53
C LEU A 130 -13.46 14.57 8.13
N ALA A 131 -13.24 14.79 6.83
CA ALA A 131 -12.52 15.94 6.29
C ALA A 131 -11.09 16.05 6.88
N ILE A 132 -10.42 14.90 7.05
CA ILE A 132 -9.02 14.84 7.49
C ILE A 132 -8.16 14.76 6.23
N PRO A 133 -7.27 15.73 5.97
CA PRO A 133 -6.32 15.62 4.86
C PRO A 133 -5.43 14.38 5.06
N PHE A 134 -5.11 13.67 3.97
CA PHE A 134 -4.22 12.51 4.09
C PHE A 134 -3.34 12.34 2.86
N VAL A 135 -2.12 11.90 3.08
CA VAL A 135 -1.18 11.50 2.04
C VAL A 135 -1.59 10.13 1.53
N GLY A 136 -1.98 10.06 0.27
CA GLY A 136 -2.44 8.85 -0.40
C GLY A 136 -3.52 9.16 -1.42
N SER A 137 -3.79 8.22 -2.28
CA SER A 137 -4.85 8.33 -3.31
C SER A 137 -6.23 8.33 -2.66
N GLY A 138 -7.18 9.05 -3.25
CA GLY A 138 -8.55 9.10 -2.74
C GLY A 138 -9.25 7.72 -2.79
N SER A 139 -10.37 7.60 -2.09
CA SER A 139 -11.05 6.30 -1.91
C SER A 139 -11.41 5.61 -3.23
N MET A 140 -11.87 6.37 -4.23
CA MET A 140 -12.21 5.81 -5.54
C MET A 140 -10.97 5.30 -6.27
N SER A 141 -9.93 6.13 -6.35
CA SER A 141 -8.65 5.79 -6.97
C SER A 141 -8.04 4.54 -6.31
N ALA A 142 -7.98 4.52 -4.99
CA ALA A 142 -7.45 3.40 -4.21
C ALA A 142 -8.21 2.09 -4.50
N SER A 143 -9.55 2.14 -4.51
CA SER A 143 -10.38 0.96 -4.76
C SER A 143 -10.22 0.43 -6.19
N LEU A 144 -10.12 1.32 -7.17
CA LEU A 144 -9.93 0.95 -8.58
C LEU A 144 -8.55 0.33 -8.81
N ALA A 145 -7.52 0.88 -8.19
CA ALA A 145 -6.15 0.39 -8.31
C ALA A 145 -5.98 -0.99 -7.63
N GLN A 146 -6.63 -1.18 -6.48
CA GLN A 146 -6.54 -2.43 -5.71
C GLN A 146 -7.17 -3.61 -6.46
N ASP A 147 -8.26 -3.39 -7.20
CA ASP A 147 -8.93 -4.46 -7.97
C ASP A 147 -8.25 -4.62 -9.34
N LYS A 148 -7.47 -5.68 -9.52
CA LYS A 148 -6.71 -5.96 -10.75
C LYS A 148 -7.61 -5.95 -11.99
N SER A 149 -8.87 -6.39 -11.87
CA SER A 149 -9.80 -6.39 -13.01
C SER A 149 -10.17 -4.96 -13.43
N LYS A 150 -10.32 -4.07 -12.48
CA LYS A 150 -10.64 -2.65 -12.73
C LYS A 150 -9.39 -1.90 -13.19
N ALA A 151 -8.25 -2.15 -12.53
CA ALA A 151 -6.97 -1.56 -12.90
C ALA A 151 -6.62 -1.88 -14.36
N ARG A 152 -6.79 -3.14 -14.77
CA ARG A 152 -6.59 -3.58 -16.16
C ARG A 152 -7.52 -2.83 -17.13
N ALA A 153 -8.79 -2.68 -16.77
CA ALA A 153 -9.77 -2.01 -17.64
C ALA A 153 -9.41 -0.53 -17.85
N ILE A 154 -8.96 0.14 -16.79
CA ILE A 154 -8.46 1.52 -16.88
C ILE A 154 -7.21 1.56 -17.77
N ALA A 155 -6.23 0.71 -17.47
CA ALA A 155 -4.97 0.68 -18.24
C ALA A 155 -5.24 0.43 -19.74
N MET A 156 -6.16 -0.49 -20.06
CA MET A 156 -6.54 -0.79 -21.47
C MET A 156 -7.09 0.43 -22.18
N ALA A 157 -7.81 1.31 -21.49
CA ALA A 157 -8.39 2.51 -22.08
C ALA A 157 -7.33 3.56 -22.48
N TYR A 158 -6.13 3.48 -21.88
CA TYR A 158 -5.04 4.43 -22.10
C TYR A 158 -3.84 3.81 -22.83
N ALA A 159 -3.85 2.50 -23.06
CA ALA A 159 -2.77 1.81 -23.75
C ALA A 159 -2.72 2.20 -25.23
N THR A 160 -1.51 2.47 -25.73
CA THR A 160 -1.25 2.68 -27.17
C THR A 160 -0.03 1.87 -27.59
N PRO A 161 0.13 1.55 -28.88
CA PRO A 161 1.30 0.81 -29.34
C PRO A 161 2.65 1.46 -28.99
N GLU A 162 2.66 2.78 -28.88
CA GLU A 162 3.87 3.57 -28.57
C GLU A 162 4.14 3.65 -27.06
N SER A 163 3.11 3.51 -26.23
CA SER A 163 3.25 3.65 -24.77
C SER A 163 3.43 2.29 -24.08
N PHE A 164 2.34 1.61 -23.80
CA PHE A 164 2.35 0.31 -23.12
C PHE A 164 1.19 -0.54 -23.60
N SER A 165 1.27 -1.83 -23.32
CA SER A 165 0.21 -2.82 -23.56
C SER A 165 -0.34 -3.33 -22.23
N VAL A 166 -1.44 -4.08 -22.29
CA VAL A 166 -1.98 -4.84 -21.16
C VAL A 166 -2.07 -6.30 -21.62
N ALA A 167 -1.56 -7.22 -20.84
CA ALA A 167 -1.57 -8.64 -21.18
C ALA A 167 -3.01 -9.11 -21.46
N LYS A 168 -3.19 -10.00 -22.43
CA LYS A 168 -4.51 -10.60 -22.68
C LYS A 168 -4.99 -11.29 -21.41
N GLY A 169 -6.25 -11.13 -21.09
CA GLY A 169 -6.76 -11.72 -19.85
C GLY A 169 -8.26 -11.76 -19.77
N VAL A 170 -8.75 -12.56 -18.85
CA VAL A 170 -10.17 -12.72 -18.56
C VAL A 170 -10.36 -12.65 -17.04
N THR A 171 -11.46 -12.04 -16.63
CA THR A 171 -11.87 -12.01 -15.22
C THR A 171 -13.09 -12.91 -15.06
N LEU A 172 -13.05 -13.76 -14.05
CA LEU A 172 -14.13 -14.69 -13.73
C LEU A 172 -14.56 -14.51 -12.27
N SER A 173 -15.84 -14.52 -12.02
CA SER A 173 -16.39 -14.59 -10.66
C SER A 173 -16.62 -16.04 -10.27
N GLU A 174 -16.62 -16.30 -8.97
CA GLU A 174 -16.93 -17.62 -8.43
C GLU A 174 -18.33 -18.09 -8.92
N LYS A 175 -19.29 -17.16 -8.99
CA LYS A 175 -20.64 -17.46 -9.49
C LYS A 175 -20.62 -17.95 -10.94
N GLU A 176 -19.84 -17.31 -11.83
CA GLU A 176 -19.72 -17.76 -13.23
C GLU A 176 -19.10 -19.16 -13.29
N TRP A 177 -18.07 -19.42 -12.49
CA TRP A 177 -17.40 -20.72 -12.41
C TRP A 177 -18.37 -21.83 -11.99
N ILE A 178 -19.19 -21.59 -10.96
CA ILE A 178 -20.17 -22.56 -10.47
C ILE A 178 -21.27 -22.81 -11.52
N THR A 179 -21.71 -21.75 -12.23
CA THR A 179 -22.85 -21.80 -13.14
C THR A 179 -22.48 -22.38 -14.51
N ALA A 180 -21.30 -22.07 -15.04
CA ALA A 180 -20.87 -22.43 -16.38
C ALA A 180 -19.37 -22.72 -16.43
N PRO A 181 -18.90 -23.78 -15.73
CA PRO A 181 -17.47 -24.05 -15.63
C PRO A 181 -16.80 -24.30 -16.99
N GLU A 182 -17.48 -25.01 -17.91
CA GLU A 182 -16.90 -25.31 -19.23
C GLU A 182 -16.66 -24.02 -20.03
N LEU A 183 -17.59 -23.08 -19.99
CA LEU A 183 -17.44 -21.79 -20.68
C LEU A 183 -16.30 -20.99 -20.07
N CYS A 184 -16.15 -21.03 -18.74
CA CYS A 184 -15.03 -20.39 -18.05
C CYS A 184 -13.69 -21.01 -18.46
N GLU A 185 -13.61 -22.33 -18.52
CA GLU A 185 -12.42 -23.05 -19.00
C GLU A 185 -12.06 -22.64 -20.43
N GLU A 186 -13.04 -22.59 -21.35
CA GLU A 186 -12.84 -22.17 -22.74
C GLU A 186 -12.18 -20.76 -22.80
N LYS A 187 -12.70 -19.83 -22.00
CA LYS A 187 -12.15 -18.46 -21.93
C LYS A 187 -10.69 -18.45 -21.44
N ILE A 188 -10.37 -19.28 -20.44
CA ILE A 188 -9.01 -19.36 -19.90
C ILE A 188 -8.07 -20.01 -20.93
N VAL A 189 -8.48 -21.13 -21.53
CA VAL A 189 -7.69 -21.87 -22.52
C VAL A 189 -7.37 -21.00 -23.74
N ALA A 190 -8.30 -20.12 -24.14
CA ALA A 190 -8.12 -19.19 -25.24
C ALA A 190 -6.96 -18.19 -25.03
N LEU A 191 -6.51 -17.99 -23.78
CA LEU A 191 -5.38 -17.12 -23.47
C LEU A 191 -4.02 -17.76 -23.80
N GLY A 192 -3.97 -19.11 -23.88
CA GLY A 192 -2.75 -19.83 -24.21
C GLY A 192 -2.50 -21.05 -23.34
N LYS A 193 -1.38 -21.70 -23.58
CA LYS A 193 -0.99 -22.94 -22.86
C LYS A 193 -0.69 -22.68 -21.38
N ASP A 194 -0.03 -21.57 -21.07
CA ASP A 194 0.32 -21.19 -19.70
C ASP A 194 -0.31 -19.81 -19.40
N VAL A 195 -0.99 -19.73 -18.29
CA VAL A 195 -1.62 -18.51 -17.79
C VAL A 195 -1.16 -18.19 -16.38
N ILE A 196 -1.30 -16.93 -15.98
CA ILE A 196 -1.09 -16.51 -14.60
C ILE A 196 -2.47 -16.24 -13.99
N LEU A 197 -2.80 -16.98 -12.94
CA LEU A 197 -3.98 -16.79 -12.12
C LEU A 197 -3.65 -15.81 -11.00
N LYS A 198 -4.51 -14.81 -10.78
CA LYS A 198 -4.33 -13.80 -9.72
C LYS A 198 -5.68 -13.56 -9.02
N PRO A 199 -5.76 -13.65 -7.69
CA PRO A 199 -6.92 -13.09 -6.97
C PRO A 199 -7.02 -11.59 -7.27
N ALA A 200 -8.24 -11.10 -7.51
CA ALA A 200 -8.40 -9.73 -8.05
C ALA A 200 -7.98 -8.63 -7.06
N ARG A 201 -8.18 -8.86 -5.74
CA ARG A 201 -8.03 -7.80 -4.73
C ARG A 201 -6.93 -8.06 -3.70
N LEU A 202 -6.04 -9.03 -3.96
CA LEU A 202 -4.91 -9.29 -3.07
C LEU A 202 -3.60 -8.78 -3.67
N GLY A 203 -2.73 -8.30 -2.77
CA GLY A 203 -1.39 -7.83 -3.11
C GLY A 203 -0.30 -8.86 -2.84
N SER A 204 0.95 -8.45 -2.97
CA SER A 204 2.16 -9.20 -2.58
C SER A 204 2.24 -10.62 -3.15
N SER A 205 1.72 -10.84 -4.35
CA SER A 205 1.70 -12.15 -5.04
C SER A 205 0.95 -13.25 -4.28
N ILE A 206 0.12 -12.89 -3.29
CA ILE A 206 -0.65 -13.89 -2.52
C ILE A 206 -1.69 -14.53 -3.44
N GLY A 207 -1.65 -15.86 -3.54
CA GLY A 207 -2.55 -16.64 -4.39
C GLY A 207 -2.27 -16.53 -5.88
N VAL A 208 -1.17 -15.87 -6.28
CA VAL A 208 -0.74 -15.82 -7.69
C VAL A 208 -0.12 -17.17 -8.06
N GLU A 209 -0.60 -17.76 -9.15
CA GLU A 209 -0.17 -19.11 -9.58
C GLU A 209 -0.02 -19.16 -11.10
N ARG A 210 1.06 -19.82 -11.55
CA ARG A 210 1.21 -20.20 -12.97
C ARG A 210 0.43 -21.50 -13.18
N VAL A 211 -0.46 -21.50 -14.15
CA VAL A 211 -1.34 -22.65 -14.43
C VAL A 211 -1.17 -23.08 -15.88
N THR A 212 -1.00 -24.39 -16.11
CA THR A 212 -1.01 -24.96 -17.46
C THR A 212 -2.44 -25.33 -17.81
N THR A 213 -2.98 -24.74 -18.87
CA THR A 213 -4.39 -24.83 -19.25
C THR A 213 -4.79 -26.21 -19.81
N THR A 214 -3.81 -27.01 -20.23
CA THR A 214 -4.06 -28.33 -20.82
C THR A 214 -4.04 -29.46 -19.79
N SER A 215 -4.01 -29.16 -18.50
CA SER A 215 -3.91 -30.17 -17.44
C SER A 215 -5.17 -30.14 -16.57
N ASN A 216 -5.44 -31.28 -15.88
CA ASN A 216 -6.51 -31.36 -14.89
C ASN A 216 -6.29 -30.40 -13.71
N GLN A 217 -5.07 -29.89 -13.57
CA GLN A 217 -4.69 -28.94 -12.53
C GLN A 217 -5.41 -27.58 -12.66
N LEU A 218 -5.95 -27.26 -13.86
CA LEU A 218 -6.65 -25.98 -14.05
C LEU A 218 -7.83 -25.83 -13.07
N LYS A 219 -8.68 -26.85 -12.97
CA LYS A 219 -9.85 -26.83 -12.06
C LYS A 219 -9.40 -26.65 -10.61
N GLU A 220 -8.42 -27.45 -10.20
CA GLU A 220 -7.87 -27.35 -8.83
C GLU A 220 -7.30 -25.97 -8.52
N ALA A 221 -6.58 -25.36 -9.48
CA ALA A 221 -6.02 -24.01 -9.31
C ALA A 221 -7.12 -22.97 -9.19
N VAL A 222 -8.17 -23.06 -10.01
CA VAL A 222 -9.33 -22.16 -9.93
C VAL A 222 -10.01 -22.28 -8.56
N GLU A 223 -10.26 -23.51 -8.10
CA GLU A 223 -10.89 -23.75 -6.80
C GLU A 223 -10.04 -23.21 -5.64
N ARG A 224 -8.71 -23.40 -5.72
CA ARG A 224 -7.79 -22.79 -4.73
C ARG A 224 -7.86 -21.27 -4.79
N GLY A 225 -7.87 -20.69 -5.99
CA GLY A 225 -7.94 -19.24 -6.18
C GLY A 225 -9.18 -18.62 -5.52
N PHE A 226 -10.34 -19.30 -5.65
CA PHE A 226 -11.59 -18.82 -5.04
C PHE A 226 -11.60 -18.94 -3.50
N GLN A 227 -10.64 -19.62 -2.89
CA GLN A 227 -10.45 -19.56 -1.44
C GLN A 227 -9.87 -18.21 -0.99
N TYR A 228 -9.26 -17.46 -1.91
CA TYR A 228 -8.63 -16.15 -1.63
C TYR A 228 -9.53 -14.97 -2.00
N ASP A 229 -10.32 -15.08 -3.07
CA ASP A 229 -11.12 -13.95 -3.58
C ASP A 229 -12.28 -14.52 -4.42
N ASP A 230 -13.44 -13.88 -4.37
CA ASP A 230 -14.63 -14.26 -5.18
C ASP A 230 -14.47 -13.90 -6.66
N ARG A 231 -13.34 -13.28 -7.02
CA ARG A 231 -13.03 -12.88 -8.40
C ARG A 231 -11.57 -13.18 -8.70
N LEU A 232 -11.34 -13.86 -9.83
CA LEU A 232 -10.00 -14.22 -10.30
C LEU A 232 -9.73 -13.57 -11.65
N VAL A 233 -8.51 -13.10 -11.83
CA VAL A 233 -7.99 -12.60 -13.11
C VAL A 233 -7.02 -13.65 -13.65
N PHE A 234 -7.21 -14.02 -14.91
CA PHE A 234 -6.30 -14.90 -15.66
C PHE A 234 -5.67 -14.07 -16.75
N GLU A 235 -4.35 -14.15 -16.88
CA GLU A 235 -3.59 -13.42 -17.90
C GLU A 235 -2.70 -14.38 -18.67
N GLU A 236 -2.49 -14.11 -19.96
CA GLU A 236 -1.48 -14.79 -20.75
C GLU A 236 -0.12 -14.65 -20.05
N ARG A 237 0.65 -15.73 -20.02
CA ARG A 237 1.98 -15.68 -19.43
C ARG A 237 2.96 -14.97 -20.36
N LEU A 238 3.48 -13.84 -19.94
CA LEU A 238 4.53 -13.12 -20.64
C LEU A 238 5.88 -13.75 -20.27
N SER A 239 6.58 -14.31 -21.25
CA SER A 239 7.88 -14.97 -21.01
C SER A 239 8.66 -15.06 -22.33
N PRO A 240 9.97 -14.80 -22.32
CA PRO A 240 10.77 -14.28 -21.22
C PRO A 240 10.48 -12.80 -20.94
N MET A 241 10.78 -12.36 -19.71
CA MET A 241 10.46 -10.99 -19.30
C MET A 241 11.33 -10.54 -18.10
N ILE A 242 11.36 -9.23 -17.86
CA ILE A 242 11.87 -8.64 -16.61
C ILE A 242 10.78 -7.73 -16.02
N GLU A 243 10.78 -7.59 -14.71
CA GLU A 243 9.89 -6.65 -14.00
C GLU A 243 10.63 -5.32 -13.84
N ILE A 244 9.91 -4.20 -14.03
CA ILE A 244 10.46 -2.85 -13.80
C ILE A 244 9.40 -2.07 -13.04
N ASN A 245 9.81 -1.42 -11.96
CA ASN A 245 8.93 -0.59 -11.14
C ASN A 245 9.32 0.88 -11.27
N CYS A 246 8.31 1.74 -11.26
CA CYS A 246 8.47 3.19 -11.31
C CYS A 246 7.47 3.85 -10.34
N SER A 247 7.95 4.72 -9.47
CA SER A 247 7.08 5.47 -8.56
C SER A 247 6.65 6.78 -9.21
N VAL A 248 5.47 7.26 -8.86
CA VAL A 248 4.94 8.55 -9.31
C VAL A 248 4.42 9.30 -8.09
N ARG A 249 4.65 10.61 -8.05
CA ARG A 249 4.05 11.50 -7.05
C ARG A 249 3.32 12.65 -7.74
N LYS A 250 2.28 13.14 -7.09
CA LYS A 250 1.57 14.35 -7.51
C LYS A 250 2.26 15.55 -6.88
N ARG A 251 2.43 16.63 -7.65
CA ARG A 251 3.04 17.88 -7.21
C ARG A 251 1.96 18.88 -6.80
N ALA A 252 2.36 19.90 -6.05
CA ALA A 252 1.46 20.96 -5.57
C ALA A 252 0.80 21.76 -6.70
N ASP A 253 1.42 21.80 -7.88
CA ASP A 253 0.84 22.45 -9.06
C ASP A 253 -0.13 21.54 -9.84
N GLY A 254 -0.34 20.32 -9.37
CA GLY A 254 -1.21 19.33 -9.99
C GLY A 254 -0.53 18.43 -11.00
N SER A 255 0.73 18.70 -11.37
CA SER A 255 1.49 17.83 -12.28
C SER A 255 1.92 16.55 -11.60
N TYR A 256 2.30 15.56 -12.40
CA TYR A 256 2.84 14.29 -11.90
C TYR A 256 4.32 14.18 -12.29
N GLU A 257 5.09 13.59 -11.40
CA GLU A 257 6.53 13.38 -11.56
C GLU A 257 6.85 11.91 -11.30
N ALA A 258 7.66 11.31 -12.18
CA ALA A 258 8.09 9.92 -12.08
C ALA A 258 9.51 9.83 -11.49
N SER A 259 9.75 8.82 -10.68
CA SER A 259 11.04 8.51 -10.06
C SER A 259 12.00 7.79 -11.03
N ALA A 260 13.19 7.48 -10.55
CA ALA A 260 14.05 6.46 -11.16
C ALA A 260 13.31 5.12 -11.22
N CYS A 261 13.68 4.28 -12.21
CA CYS A 261 13.13 2.94 -12.35
C CYS A 261 14.04 1.90 -11.66
N GLU A 262 13.44 0.89 -11.04
CA GLU A 262 14.18 -0.26 -10.48
C GLU A 262 13.83 -1.54 -11.24
N GLN A 263 14.79 -2.47 -11.24
CA GLN A 263 14.53 -3.86 -11.63
C GLN A 263 14.66 -4.72 -10.37
N PRO A 264 13.54 -5.20 -9.78
CA PRO A 264 13.64 -6.14 -8.67
C PRO A 264 14.23 -7.48 -9.15
N ILE A 265 15.02 -8.12 -8.28
CA ILE A 265 15.66 -9.40 -8.60
C ILE A 265 14.88 -10.52 -7.91
N ALA A 266 14.20 -11.34 -8.71
CA ALA A 266 13.47 -12.52 -8.23
C ALA A 266 14.38 -13.76 -8.25
N SER A 267 14.19 -14.65 -7.27
CA SER A 267 14.93 -15.91 -7.22
C SER A 267 14.54 -16.88 -8.34
N ASP A 268 13.29 -16.87 -8.78
CA ASP A 268 12.75 -17.82 -9.76
C ASP A 268 11.89 -17.19 -10.87
N GLY A 269 12.20 -15.97 -11.30
CA GLY A 269 11.58 -15.33 -12.48
C GLY A 269 10.31 -14.54 -12.22
N ALA A 270 9.68 -14.68 -11.04
CA ALA A 270 8.59 -13.82 -10.56
C ALA A 270 8.73 -13.67 -9.06
N LEU A 271 8.58 -12.47 -8.54
CA LEU A 271 8.72 -12.21 -7.10
C LEU A 271 7.58 -12.84 -6.30
N SER A 272 7.89 -13.85 -5.49
CA SER A 272 6.95 -14.42 -4.54
C SER A 272 6.84 -13.56 -3.27
N PHE A 273 5.85 -13.84 -2.42
CA PHE A 273 5.72 -13.19 -1.11
C PHE A 273 6.98 -13.43 -0.26
N GLU A 274 7.53 -14.64 -0.32
CA GLU A 274 8.76 -15.00 0.37
C GLU A 274 9.95 -14.17 -0.15
N ASP A 275 10.06 -13.99 -1.47
CA ASP A 275 11.10 -13.15 -2.07
C ASP A 275 10.98 -11.69 -1.62
N LYS A 276 9.75 -11.19 -1.52
CA LYS A 276 9.50 -9.79 -1.17
C LYS A 276 9.77 -9.47 0.30
N TYR A 277 9.58 -10.44 1.22
CA TYR A 277 9.57 -10.12 2.65
C TYR A 277 10.34 -11.07 3.57
N MET A 278 10.69 -12.27 3.12
CA MET A 278 11.25 -13.32 3.99
C MET A 278 12.72 -13.65 3.76
N ASN A 279 13.28 -13.31 2.60
CA ASN A 279 14.67 -13.63 2.25
C ASN A 279 15.67 -12.58 2.74
N GLN A 280 15.69 -12.33 4.02
CA GLN A 280 16.77 -11.58 4.67
C GLN A 280 17.77 -12.58 5.28
N ASP A 281 18.92 -12.67 4.71
CA ASP A 281 20.06 -13.52 5.07
C ASP A 281 20.04 -14.97 4.53
N GLY A 282 21.16 -15.32 3.88
CA GLY A 282 21.43 -16.66 3.37
C GLY A 282 21.56 -17.70 4.46
N GLY A 283 20.45 -18.14 4.99
CA GLY A 283 20.38 -19.23 5.96
C GLY A 283 19.11 -20.02 5.73
N ALA A 284 19.29 -21.17 5.07
CA ALA A 284 18.22 -22.09 4.70
C ALA A 284 17.23 -22.40 5.81
N THR A 285 15.98 -22.40 5.51
CA THR A 285 15.05 -23.56 5.67
C THR A 285 13.64 -23.12 5.34
N GLY A 286 13.10 -23.70 4.28
CA GLY A 286 11.74 -23.48 3.84
C GLY A 286 10.70 -23.90 4.86
N ALA A 287 9.82 -22.99 5.21
CA ALA A 287 8.58 -23.33 5.88
C ALA A 287 7.53 -23.61 4.80
N LYS A 288 7.27 -24.86 4.55
CA LYS A 288 6.14 -25.28 3.74
C LYS A 288 4.86 -24.96 4.50
N PHE A 289 4.01 -24.12 3.95
CA PHE A 289 2.63 -23.98 4.43
C PHE A 289 1.87 -25.25 4.05
N GLY A 290 1.95 -26.24 4.93
CA GLY A 290 1.13 -27.45 4.84
C GLY A 290 0.39 -27.60 6.15
N THR A 291 -0.91 -27.78 6.07
CA THR A 291 -1.76 -28.11 7.20
C THR A 291 -1.26 -29.39 7.90
N SER A 292 -0.61 -29.28 9.04
CA SER A 292 -0.61 -30.34 10.04
C SER A 292 -0.24 -29.77 11.40
N SER A 293 -1.09 -30.04 12.36
CA SER A 293 -0.93 -29.80 13.78
C SER A 293 0.33 -30.48 14.32
N GLY A 294 1.22 -29.71 14.90
CA GLY A 294 2.39 -30.28 15.57
C GLY A 294 3.31 -29.20 16.11
N SER A 295 3.21 -28.99 17.40
CA SER A 295 4.05 -28.08 18.16
C SER A 295 5.53 -28.41 18.06
N LYS A 296 6.33 -27.49 17.52
CA LYS A 296 7.76 -27.44 17.88
C LYS A 296 8.21 -25.98 17.90
N GLN A 297 8.57 -25.53 19.08
CA GLN A 297 9.25 -24.27 19.32
C GLN A 297 10.57 -24.24 18.54
N GLY A 298 10.63 -23.40 17.52
CA GLY A 298 11.90 -23.04 16.88
C GLY A 298 12.43 -21.77 17.53
N SER A 299 13.59 -21.88 18.14
CA SER A 299 14.27 -20.72 18.73
C SER A 299 14.75 -19.79 17.63
N PHE A 300 14.27 -18.55 17.64
CA PHE A 300 14.84 -17.46 16.85
C PHE A 300 16.23 -17.14 17.42
N GLY A 301 17.26 -17.34 16.61
CA GLY A 301 18.62 -17.01 17.01
C GLY A 301 18.79 -15.51 17.20
N GLN A 302 19.11 -15.16 18.45
CA GLN A 302 19.53 -13.81 18.81
C GLN A 302 20.86 -13.48 18.15
N LYS A 303 20.87 -12.64 17.12
CA LYS A 303 22.06 -11.83 16.83
C LYS A 303 21.60 -10.48 16.30
N GLY A 304 21.81 -9.47 17.13
CA GLY A 304 22.10 -8.12 16.72
C GLY A 304 20.99 -7.13 16.48
N LEU A 305 20.07 -7.01 17.45
CA LEU A 305 19.37 -5.74 17.64
C LEU A 305 19.67 -5.31 19.08
N SER A 306 20.68 -4.45 19.23
CA SER A 306 21.02 -3.90 20.54
C SER A 306 19.89 -2.99 21.00
N ALA A 307 19.25 -3.40 22.06
CA ALA A 307 18.20 -2.64 22.72
C ALA A 307 18.75 -1.33 23.29
N GLY A 308 17.95 -0.31 23.21
CA GLY A 308 18.09 0.81 24.12
C GLY A 308 18.31 2.18 23.51
N ALA A 309 17.34 2.67 22.76
CA ALA A 309 17.19 4.12 22.66
C ALA A 309 16.13 4.53 23.69
N LYS A 310 16.57 5.09 24.81
CA LYS A 310 15.69 5.81 25.72
C LYS A 310 15.31 7.12 25.04
N TYR A 311 14.07 7.21 24.57
CA TYR A 311 13.54 8.48 24.08
C TYR A 311 13.28 9.39 25.28
N SER A 312 14.29 10.21 25.63
CA SER A 312 14.07 11.34 26.50
C SER A 312 13.87 12.58 25.62
N HIS A 313 12.97 13.42 26.03
CA HIS A 313 12.65 14.70 25.36
C HIS A 313 13.81 15.71 25.40
N GLU A 314 15.05 15.26 25.45
CA GLU A 314 16.22 16.13 25.38
C GLU A 314 16.91 15.93 24.03
N GLN A 315 17.22 17.04 23.38
CA GLN A 315 18.00 17.10 22.14
C GLN A 315 19.32 16.35 22.29
N GLY A 316 19.30 15.08 21.99
CA GLY A 316 20.49 14.25 21.92
C GLY A 316 20.44 13.40 20.66
N LYS A 317 21.53 13.34 19.97
CA LYS A 317 21.74 12.65 18.70
C LYS A 317 20.94 11.35 18.61
N LEU A 318 19.97 11.30 17.68
CA LEU A 318 19.32 10.07 17.27
C LEU A 318 20.40 9.05 16.89
N GLY A 319 20.29 7.87 17.44
CA GLY A 319 21.06 6.73 16.94
C GLY A 319 20.74 6.57 15.46
N THR A 320 21.78 6.33 14.67
CA THR A 320 21.70 6.28 13.21
C THR A 320 20.52 5.43 12.74
N SER A 321 19.76 5.96 11.81
CA SER A 321 18.58 5.38 11.14
C SER A 321 18.85 4.04 10.43
N ASN A 322 20.05 3.49 10.52
CA ASN A 322 20.50 2.36 9.69
C ASN A 322 19.79 1.02 9.96
N ASP A 323 19.15 0.88 11.12
CA ASP A 323 18.57 -0.44 11.51
C ASP A 323 17.14 -0.68 10.98
N ILE A 324 16.41 0.38 10.62
CA ILE A 324 15.06 0.27 10.07
C ILE A 324 15.02 0.59 8.57
N ASP A 325 15.93 1.44 8.10
CA ASP A 325 16.00 1.84 6.68
C ASP A 325 16.25 0.66 5.72
N GLY A 326 16.87 -0.40 6.20
CA GLY A 326 17.14 -1.60 5.41
C GLY A 326 16.12 -2.74 5.59
N SER A 327 14.89 -2.47 6.06
CA SER A 327 13.89 -3.52 6.26
C SER A 327 12.72 -3.40 5.27
N GLY A 328 11.94 -4.44 5.12
CA GLY A 328 10.78 -4.46 4.22
C GLY A 328 11.17 -4.32 2.75
N MET A 329 10.38 -3.61 1.97
CA MET A 329 10.62 -3.40 0.52
C MET A 329 11.98 -2.74 0.24
N ALA A 330 12.48 -1.90 1.15
CA ALA A 330 13.79 -1.25 0.97
C ALA A 330 14.96 -2.25 1.00
N SER A 331 14.79 -3.42 1.63
CA SER A 331 15.84 -4.45 1.73
C SER A 331 15.90 -5.42 0.53
N LEU A 332 14.92 -5.39 -0.36
CA LEU A 332 14.89 -6.29 -1.52
C LEU A 332 16.12 -6.11 -2.42
N LYS A 333 16.63 -7.21 -2.91
CA LYS A 333 17.68 -7.17 -3.93
C LYS A 333 17.10 -6.57 -5.21
N ARG A 334 17.77 -5.56 -5.72
CA ARG A 334 17.33 -4.81 -6.90
C ARG A 334 18.51 -4.21 -7.64
N LEU A 335 18.27 -3.88 -8.88
CA LEU A 335 19.18 -3.03 -9.66
C LEU A 335 18.52 -1.65 -9.74
N LEU A 336 19.18 -0.65 -9.18
CA LEU A 336 18.68 0.72 -9.11
C LEU A 336 19.83 1.70 -9.41
N PRO A 337 19.75 2.49 -10.48
CA PRO A 337 18.68 2.47 -11.46
C PRO A 337 18.66 1.17 -12.28
N ALA A 338 17.50 0.83 -12.85
CA ALA A 338 17.34 -0.35 -13.68
C ALA A 338 18.32 -0.31 -14.86
N PRO A 339 19.04 -1.42 -15.17
CA PRO A 339 20.05 -1.43 -16.23
C PRO A 339 19.41 -1.60 -17.62
N ILE A 340 18.58 -0.64 -18.00
CA ILE A 340 17.89 -0.59 -19.28
C ILE A 340 18.27 0.69 -20.03
N GLU A 341 18.08 0.70 -21.34
CA GLU A 341 18.37 1.87 -22.17
C GLU A 341 17.51 3.07 -21.75
N GLN A 342 18.06 4.27 -21.88
CA GLN A 342 17.38 5.53 -21.50
C GLN A 342 16.00 5.67 -22.18
N ALA A 343 15.89 5.23 -23.43
CA ALA A 343 14.61 5.28 -24.16
C ALA A 343 13.51 4.44 -23.47
N TRP A 344 13.88 3.28 -22.91
CA TRP A 344 12.93 2.44 -22.16
C TRP A 344 12.59 3.08 -20.81
N THR A 345 13.58 3.64 -20.12
CA THR A 345 13.34 4.37 -18.85
C THR A 345 12.32 5.49 -19.09
N GLN A 346 12.54 6.32 -20.11
CA GLN A 346 11.64 7.41 -20.43
C GLN A 346 10.23 6.91 -20.77
N ARG A 347 10.12 5.87 -21.59
CA ARG A 347 8.83 5.27 -21.96
C ARG A 347 8.07 4.75 -20.72
N ILE A 348 8.77 4.11 -19.78
CA ILE A 348 8.18 3.62 -18.52
C ILE A 348 7.70 4.79 -17.65
N GLN A 349 8.51 5.85 -17.52
CA GLN A 349 8.16 7.02 -16.75
C GLN A 349 6.92 7.72 -17.34
N GLU A 350 6.86 7.88 -18.67
CA GLU A 350 5.71 8.47 -19.37
C GLU A 350 4.45 7.61 -19.19
N ALA A 351 4.58 6.28 -19.28
CA ALA A 351 3.48 5.33 -19.06
C ALA A 351 2.98 5.44 -17.61
N ALA A 352 3.91 5.51 -16.64
CA ALA A 352 3.56 5.62 -15.22
C ALA A 352 2.81 6.92 -14.93
N VAL A 353 3.23 8.05 -15.52
CA VAL A 353 2.55 9.34 -15.39
C VAL A 353 1.15 9.28 -16.03
N THR A 354 1.04 8.74 -17.24
CA THR A 354 -0.26 8.54 -17.92
C THR A 354 -1.23 7.74 -17.05
N LEU A 355 -0.73 6.67 -16.44
CA LEU A 355 -1.56 5.83 -15.57
C LEU A 355 -1.91 6.56 -14.27
N ALA A 356 -0.98 7.33 -13.69
CA ALA A 356 -1.23 8.12 -12.49
C ALA A 356 -2.37 9.13 -12.72
N GLU A 357 -2.38 9.77 -13.88
CA GLU A 357 -3.47 10.67 -14.30
C GLU A 357 -4.78 9.89 -14.50
N ALA A 358 -4.72 8.75 -15.20
CA ALA A 358 -5.90 7.91 -15.49
C ALA A 358 -6.59 7.39 -14.22
N PHE A 359 -5.81 7.02 -13.22
CA PHE A 359 -6.31 6.57 -11.91
C PHE A 359 -6.65 7.73 -10.96
N ASP A 360 -6.29 8.97 -11.30
CA ASP A 360 -6.40 10.15 -10.42
C ASP A 360 -5.71 9.88 -9.08
N THR A 361 -4.47 9.41 -9.15
CA THR A 361 -3.70 9.07 -7.94
C THR A 361 -3.22 10.33 -7.22
N SER A 362 -2.91 10.18 -5.94
CA SER A 362 -2.30 11.21 -5.12
C SER A 362 -1.32 10.57 -4.12
N GLY A 363 -0.53 11.43 -3.46
CA GLY A 363 0.54 10.94 -2.60
C GLY A 363 1.68 10.34 -3.40
N VAL A 364 2.16 9.18 -2.97
CA VAL A 364 3.26 8.43 -3.61
C VAL A 364 2.73 7.06 -4.00
N VAL A 365 2.72 6.76 -5.29
CA VAL A 365 2.24 5.49 -5.82
C VAL A 365 3.36 4.79 -6.59
N ARG A 366 3.22 3.48 -6.85
CA ARG A 366 4.19 2.74 -7.68
C ARG A 366 3.44 1.94 -8.73
N PHE A 367 3.91 2.08 -9.97
CA PHE A 367 3.43 1.28 -11.08
C PHE A 367 4.47 0.20 -11.37
N ASP A 368 4.01 -1.03 -11.43
CA ASP A 368 4.84 -2.18 -11.70
C ASP A 368 4.55 -2.61 -13.14
N PHE A 369 5.61 -2.75 -13.93
CA PHE A 369 5.56 -3.07 -15.35
C PHE A 369 6.31 -4.37 -15.64
N ILE A 370 5.94 -5.00 -16.75
CA ILE A 370 6.65 -6.15 -17.33
C ILE A 370 7.23 -5.69 -18.66
N LEU A 371 8.55 -5.82 -18.81
CA LEU A 371 9.23 -5.69 -20.10
C LEU A 371 9.43 -7.08 -20.69
N LYS A 372 8.69 -7.39 -21.75
CA LYS A 372 8.87 -8.63 -22.49
C LYS A 372 10.19 -8.59 -23.25
N THR A 373 10.95 -9.68 -23.22
CA THR A 373 12.24 -9.77 -23.91
C THR A 373 12.19 -10.83 -25.00
N THR A 374 13.17 -10.79 -25.91
CA THR A 374 13.47 -11.94 -26.77
C THR A 374 14.23 -13.00 -25.96
N LYS A 375 14.45 -14.18 -26.53
CA LYS A 375 15.27 -15.23 -25.90
C LYS A 375 16.72 -14.78 -25.68
N GLU A 376 17.17 -13.84 -26.51
CA GLU A 376 18.52 -13.25 -26.46
C GLU A 376 18.60 -12.07 -25.48
N GLY A 377 17.48 -11.73 -24.81
CA GLY A 377 17.43 -10.67 -23.79
C GLY A 377 17.13 -9.26 -24.31
N MET A 378 16.85 -9.10 -25.60
CA MET A 378 16.50 -7.76 -26.15
C MET A 378 15.09 -7.35 -25.68
N LEU A 379 14.95 -6.12 -25.22
CA LEU A 379 13.67 -5.56 -24.78
C LEU A 379 12.75 -5.35 -25.99
N LYS A 380 11.50 -5.74 -25.86
CA LYS A 380 10.56 -5.81 -26.98
C LYS A 380 9.28 -5.00 -26.76
N GLU A 381 8.63 -5.14 -25.62
CA GLU A 381 7.31 -4.56 -25.38
C GLU A 381 7.09 -4.33 -23.90
N LEU A 382 6.49 -3.18 -23.58
CA LEU A 382 6.16 -2.77 -22.20
C LEU A 382 4.71 -3.12 -21.87
N TYR A 383 4.49 -3.77 -20.74
CA TYR A 383 3.14 -4.12 -20.26
C TYR A 383 2.91 -3.54 -18.88
N PHE A 384 1.74 -2.95 -18.67
CA PHE A 384 1.25 -2.62 -17.33
C PHE A 384 0.93 -3.91 -16.57
N ASN A 385 1.36 -3.99 -15.32
CA ASN A 385 1.10 -5.14 -14.44
C ASN A 385 0.17 -4.77 -13.29
N GLU A 386 0.57 -3.81 -12.42
CA GLU A 386 -0.28 -3.39 -11.30
C GLU A 386 0.05 -1.96 -10.84
N CYS A 387 -0.87 -1.37 -10.07
CA CYS A 387 -0.74 -0.07 -9.42
C CYS A 387 -0.84 -0.25 -7.91
N ASN A 388 0.18 0.19 -7.20
CA ASN A 388 0.26 0.14 -5.73
C ASN A 388 0.09 1.57 -5.20
N THR A 389 -1.07 1.87 -4.62
CA THR A 389 -1.40 3.23 -4.16
C THR A 389 -0.74 3.60 -2.83
N ILE A 390 -0.24 2.62 -2.10
CA ILE A 390 0.60 2.81 -0.91
C ILE A 390 1.72 1.77 -1.01
N PRO A 391 2.77 2.04 -1.81
CA PRO A 391 3.82 1.04 -1.99
C PRO A 391 4.62 0.83 -0.70
N GLY A 392 5.18 -0.35 -0.52
CA GLY A 392 6.02 -0.66 0.63
C GLY A 392 7.13 0.37 0.79
N SER A 393 7.33 0.85 2.04
CA SER A 393 8.27 1.92 2.36
C SER A 393 8.01 3.21 1.57
N LEU A 394 6.78 3.41 1.04
CA LEU A 394 6.40 4.49 0.13
C LEU A 394 7.39 4.67 -1.03
N SER A 395 8.09 3.60 -1.42
CA SER A 395 9.11 3.60 -2.49
C SER A 395 10.15 4.70 -2.34
N PHE A 396 10.45 5.14 -1.11
CA PHE A 396 11.35 6.28 -0.86
C PHE A 396 12.72 6.09 -1.52
N TYR A 397 13.21 4.86 -1.60
CA TYR A 397 14.51 4.53 -2.19
C TYR A 397 14.58 4.89 -3.68
N LEU A 398 13.46 4.83 -4.42
CA LEU A 398 13.37 5.27 -5.82
C LEU A 398 13.51 6.79 -5.92
N TRP A 399 12.97 7.50 -4.93
CA TRP A 399 13.03 8.96 -4.86
C TRP A 399 14.41 9.43 -4.42
N GLN A 400 15.07 8.71 -3.50
CA GLN A 400 16.46 8.99 -3.12
C GLN A 400 17.40 8.90 -4.34
N GLU A 401 17.21 7.87 -5.18
CA GLU A 401 17.96 7.74 -6.44
C GLU A 401 17.63 8.92 -7.39
N SER A 402 16.44 9.48 -7.29
CA SER A 402 16.01 10.66 -8.09
C SER A 402 16.41 11.99 -7.43
N GLY A 403 17.13 11.96 -6.31
CA GLY A 403 17.61 13.15 -5.62
C GLY A 403 16.64 13.78 -4.62
N VAL A 404 15.59 13.06 -4.21
CA VAL A 404 14.59 13.54 -3.24
C VAL A 404 14.69 12.70 -1.97
N SER A 405 15.01 13.31 -0.85
CA SER A 405 15.09 12.59 0.43
C SER A 405 13.70 12.18 0.92
N PHE A 406 13.63 11.18 1.82
CA PHE A 406 12.36 10.69 2.33
C PHE A 406 11.58 11.79 3.10
N PRO A 407 12.19 12.57 3.99
CA PRO A 407 11.45 13.68 4.63
C PRO A 407 10.89 14.70 3.62
N GLU A 408 11.67 15.10 2.60
CA GLU A 408 11.20 16.01 1.55
C GLU A 408 10.03 15.43 0.77
N LEU A 409 10.09 14.14 0.43
CA LEU A 409 9.02 13.43 -0.26
C LEU A 409 7.70 13.52 0.54
N LEU A 410 7.79 13.30 1.86
CA LEU A 410 6.64 13.36 2.76
C LEU A 410 6.12 14.79 2.91
N ASP A 411 7.01 15.77 3.04
CA ASP A 411 6.62 17.19 3.13
C ASP A 411 5.83 17.64 1.90
N ASP A 412 6.34 17.34 0.71
CA ASP A 412 5.67 17.64 -0.56
C ASP A 412 4.29 16.99 -0.64
N ALA A 413 4.22 15.70 -0.29
CA ALA A 413 2.96 14.95 -0.34
C ALA A 413 1.92 15.49 0.67
N MET A 414 2.37 15.96 1.85
CA MET A 414 1.47 16.57 2.84
C MET A 414 0.91 17.91 2.36
N VAL A 415 1.69 18.69 1.60
CA VAL A 415 1.21 19.93 0.99
C VAL A 415 0.07 19.61 0.01
N VAL A 416 0.27 18.63 -0.87
CA VAL A 416 -0.74 18.20 -1.85
C VAL A 416 -2.02 17.73 -1.12
N ALA A 417 -1.88 16.88 -0.11
CA ALA A 417 -3.00 16.34 0.67
C ALA A 417 -3.88 17.46 1.27
N LYS A 418 -3.23 18.49 1.82
CA LYS A 418 -3.95 19.63 2.40
C LYS A 418 -4.66 20.46 1.33
N GLN A 419 -4.04 20.67 0.17
CA GLN A 419 -4.64 21.38 -0.96
C GLN A 419 -5.87 20.63 -1.49
N GLU A 420 -5.76 19.32 -1.70
CA GLU A 420 -6.86 18.49 -2.22
C GLU A 420 -8.06 18.48 -1.26
N MET A 421 -7.80 18.30 0.04
CA MET A 421 -8.88 18.32 1.02
C MET A 421 -9.51 19.72 1.11
N GLY A 422 -8.70 20.77 1.07
CA GLY A 422 -9.20 22.16 1.04
C GLY A 422 -10.09 22.43 -0.16
N ALA A 423 -9.68 21.97 -1.34
CA ALA A 423 -10.48 22.11 -2.57
C ALA A 423 -11.79 21.30 -2.47
N ARG A 424 -11.73 20.10 -1.91
CA ARG A 424 -12.92 19.24 -1.71
C ARG A 424 -13.93 19.91 -0.78
N ILE A 425 -13.47 20.43 0.36
CA ILE A 425 -14.34 21.13 1.33
C ILE A 425 -14.92 22.40 0.71
N GLY A 426 -14.11 23.16 -0.01
CA GLY A 426 -14.54 24.41 -0.66
C GLY A 426 -15.63 24.22 -1.71
N ARG A 427 -15.70 23.02 -2.33
CA ARG A 427 -16.72 22.71 -3.32
C ARG A 427 -18.00 22.12 -2.70
N GLN A 428 -17.95 21.63 -1.48
CA GLN A 428 -19.10 21.04 -0.77
C GLN A 428 -19.97 22.16 -0.15
N LYS A 429 -20.60 22.94 -1.00
CA LYS A 429 -21.52 24.00 -0.52
C LYS A 429 -22.84 23.39 -0.06
N PRO A 430 -23.37 23.84 1.08
CA PRO A 430 -24.69 23.40 1.50
C PRO A 430 -25.73 23.78 0.44
N PHE A 431 -26.52 22.81 0.04
CA PHE A 431 -27.65 23.03 -0.84
C PHE A 431 -28.93 22.95 -0.01
N GLU A 432 -29.59 24.09 0.17
CA GLU A 432 -30.87 24.14 0.87
C GLU A 432 -31.97 23.74 -0.11
N SER A 433 -32.41 22.50 -0.04
CA SER A 433 -33.59 22.09 -0.75
C SER A 433 -34.84 22.45 0.09
N ASN A 434 -35.90 22.88 -0.57
CA ASN A 434 -37.14 23.18 0.09
C ASN A 434 -38.07 21.95 0.13
N LEU A 435 -37.53 20.77 -0.19
CA LEU A 435 -38.32 19.53 -0.29
C LEU A 435 -39.10 19.20 0.98
N LEU A 436 -38.53 19.42 2.14
CA LEU A 436 -39.17 19.10 3.40
C LEU A 436 -40.16 20.17 3.87
N LYS A 437 -40.19 21.35 3.25
CA LYS A 437 -41.15 22.42 3.60
C LYS A 437 -42.61 21.99 3.33
N GLN A 438 -42.82 21.11 2.35
CA GLN A 438 -44.16 20.57 2.04
C GLN A 438 -44.74 19.71 3.18
N TYR A 439 -43.87 19.24 4.09
CA TYR A 439 -44.26 18.42 5.26
C TYR A 439 -44.28 19.21 6.57
N SER A 440 -43.91 20.48 6.56
CA SER A 440 -43.81 21.31 7.77
C SER A 440 -45.09 22.14 8.01
N GLY A 441 -46.14 21.86 7.25
CA GLY A 441 -47.37 22.59 7.35
C GLY A 441 -48.49 21.81 8.03
N SER A 442 -48.76 22.15 9.29
CA SER A 442 -50.08 22.17 9.93
C SER A 442 -49.91 22.47 11.41
#